data_4a60fcbf6c17c07be474cb43ec071e6e
#
_entry.id   4a60fcbf6c17c07be474cb43ec071e6e
#
_cell.length_a   1.000
_cell.length_b   1.000
_cell.length_c   1.000
_cell.angle_alpha   90.00
_cell.angle_beta   90.00
_cell.angle_gamma   90.00
#
_symmetry.space_group_name_H-M   'P 1'
#
loop_
_entity.id
_entity.type
_entity.pdbx_description
1 polymer ?
#
loop_
_entity_poly.entity_id
_entity_poly.type
_entity_poly.pdbx_seq_one_letter_code
_entity_poly.pdbx_strand_id
1 'polypeptide(L)'
;RAAYDEILGAVERGDGGVFFVDGPGGTGKTFLYRAMLAKVRSEGKIGIATATSGVATSIMPGGRTAHSRFKIPLSCDDGASCSFTKQSRTTKLLWMASLIIWDEASMTKRQAVEALDNSMRDIMGIRDRPFGGKIVVFGRDFRQVLPVVRKGSRGQIIDATLRSSHLWKGMRQLRLITNMRAHNDTWFADYLLRVGNGTEDVDDQGNILLPEDICLSSSGEVEDLEKLIDHVFLSLDDNMSDSNYMTSRVILSTTNDNVDKINICMIEHFHGDEVIYHRFDSAEDDPYGYYAQEFLNGLTPNGLPPHALKLKLNWPVILLRNIDPANGLCNGTRLVVRGFERNTIDAEIVIGQHAGRRVFLPRIPLCPSENDMFPFKFKRKQFPIRLSFVMTINKAQGQTIPIVGVYLPNPVFSHGQLYVALSRATAKRNIKILIQKEKPKEKAKKQRDNPKKRKRTTLSLLTSMKNIVYKEVL
;
A
#
# COMPACT_ATOMS: atom_id res chain seq x y z
N ARG A 1 -17.80 -18.95 5.82
CA ARG A 1 -19.17 -19.14 5.39
C ARG A 1 -20.12 -18.28 6.21
N ALA A 2 -20.08 -18.29 7.55
CA ALA A 2 -20.99 -17.52 8.41
C ALA A 2 -21.08 -16.03 8.03
N ALA A 3 -19.95 -15.34 7.83
CA ALA A 3 -19.95 -13.92 7.42
C ALA A 3 -20.61 -13.70 6.05
N TYR A 4 -20.46 -14.63 5.11
CA TYR A 4 -21.11 -14.58 3.80
C TYR A 4 -22.63 -14.71 3.93
N ASP A 5 -23.10 -15.74 4.64
CA ASP A 5 -24.52 -16.04 4.81
C ASP A 5 -25.21 -14.89 5.57
N GLU A 6 -24.56 -14.31 6.56
CA GLU A 6 -25.10 -13.23 7.37
C GLU A 6 -25.28 -11.92 6.58
N ILE A 7 -24.25 -11.50 5.84
CA ILE A 7 -24.32 -10.26 5.04
C ILE A 7 -25.35 -10.43 3.91
N LEU A 8 -25.34 -11.56 3.20
CA LEU A 8 -26.28 -11.77 2.11
C LEU A 8 -27.72 -11.92 2.61
N GLY A 9 -27.92 -12.58 3.75
CA GLY A 9 -29.25 -12.60 4.38
C GLY A 9 -29.79 -11.21 4.70
N ALA A 10 -28.93 -10.27 5.13
CA ALA A 10 -29.33 -8.88 5.30
C ALA A 10 -29.65 -8.19 3.95
N VAL A 11 -28.89 -8.49 2.87
CA VAL A 11 -29.16 -7.99 1.51
C VAL A 11 -30.50 -8.49 0.98
N GLU A 12 -30.86 -9.75 1.25
CA GLU A 12 -32.11 -10.36 0.82
C GLU A 12 -33.31 -9.77 1.55
N ARG A 13 -33.20 -9.56 2.86
CA ARG A 13 -34.26 -8.95 3.66
C ARG A 13 -34.43 -7.46 3.47
N GLY A 14 -33.39 -6.76 2.99
CA GLY A 14 -33.42 -5.31 2.85
C GLY A 14 -33.38 -4.55 4.19
N ASP A 15 -32.90 -5.17 5.25
CA ASP A 15 -32.90 -4.63 6.62
C ASP A 15 -31.99 -3.40 6.81
N GLY A 16 -31.07 -3.18 5.86
CA GLY A 16 -29.96 -2.28 6.04
C GLY A 16 -28.91 -2.86 6.99
N GLY A 17 -27.82 -2.14 7.22
CA GLY A 17 -26.83 -2.53 8.20
C GLY A 17 -25.39 -2.23 7.81
N VAL A 18 -24.56 -2.07 8.82
CA VAL A 18 -23.13 -1.81 8.64
C VAL A 18 -22.34 -2.96 9.23
N PHE A 19 -21.54 -3.59 8.39
CA PHE A 19 -20.71 -4.74 8.77
C PHE A 19 -19.23 -4.36 8.68
N PHE A 20 -18.46 -4.86 9.62
CA PHE A 20 -17.02 -4.73 9.62
C PHE A 20 -16.39 -6.12 9.60
N VAL A 21 -15.71 -6.46 8.50
CA VAL A 21 -15.01 -7.74 8.34
C VAL A 21 -13.56 -7.56 8.79
N ASP A 22 -13.27 -7.96 10.02
CA ASP A 22 -11.91 -8.01 10.57
C ASP A 22 -11.24 -9.34 10.21
N GLY A 23 -9.96 -9.27 9.91
CA GLY A 23 -9.16 -10.47 9.72
C GLY A 23 -7.73 -10.15 9.32
N PRO A 24 -6.76 -10.92 9.82
CA PRO A 24 -5.35 -10.79 9.44
C PRO A 24 -5.13 -10.81 7.93
N GLY A 25 -3.95 -10.37 7.51
CA GLY A 25 -3.52 -10.50 6.12
C GLY A 25 -3.57 -11.97 5.68
N GLY A 26 -4.24 -12.26 4.54
CA GLY A 26 -4.33 -13.63 4.02
C GLY A 26 -5.54 -14.45 4.46
N THR A 27 -6.46 -13.91 5.25
CA THR A 27 -7.66 -14.65 5.72
C THR A 27 -8.81 -14.73 4.70
N GLY A 28 -8.59 -14.34 3.44
CA GLY A 28 -9.58 -14.49 2.38
C GLY A 28 -10.64 -13.39 2.30
N LYS A 29 -10.45 -12.22 2.90
CA LYS A 29 -11.38 -11.07 2.80
C LYS A 29 -11.78 -10.77 1.36
N THR A 30 -10.81 -10.61 0.48
CA THR A 30 -11.06 -10.32 -0.95
C THR A 30 -11.85 -11.43 -1.65
N PHE A 31 -11.61 -12.68 -1.29
CA PHE A 31 -12.41 -13.81 -1.82
C PHE A 31 -13.88 -13.70 -1.38
N LEU A 32 -14.09 -13.40 -0.09
CA LEU A 32 -15.43 -13.16 0.45
C LEU A 32 -16.16 -12.04 -0.31
N TYR A 33 -15.47 -10.91 -0.53
CA TYR A 33 -16.06 -9.76 -1.26
C TYR A 33 -16.41 -10.10 -2.70
N ARG A 34 -15.53 -10.81 -3.40
CA ARG A 34 -15.79 -11.26 -4.77
C ARG A 34 -16.98 -12.20 -4.83
N ALA A 35 -17.11 -13.13 -3.90
CA ALA A 35 -18.23 -14.06 -3.82
C ALA A 35 -19.56 -13.33 -3.58
N MET A 36 -19.60 -12.38 -2.63
CA MET A 36 -20.79 -11.56 -2.37
C MET A 36 -21.17 -10.69 -3.57
N LEU A 37 -20.20 -10.03 -4.22
CA LEU A 37 -20.45 -9.23 -5.42
C LEU A 37 -21.00 -10.09 -6.57
N ALA A 38 -20.45 -11.30 -6.77
CA ALA A 38 -20.91 -12.22 -7.79
C ALA A 38 -22.37 -12.64 -7.53
N LYS A 39 -22.71 -13.01 -6.29
CA LYS A 39 -24.06 -13.40 -5.90
C LYS A 39 -25.06 -12.26 -6.09
N VAL A 40 -24.78 -11.07 -5.56
CA VAL A 40 -25.66 -9.89 -5.67
C VAL A 40 -25.92 -9.53 -7.14
N ARG A 41 -24.86 -9.56 -7.96
CA ARG A 41 -24.97 -9.23 -9.40
C ARG A 41 -25.66 -10.31 -10.20
N SER A 42 -25.52 -11.59 -9.85
CA SER A 42 -26.26 -12.69 -10.51
C SER A 42 -27.76 -12.60 -10.30
N GLU A 43 -28.20 -11.90 -9.25
CA GLU A 43 -29.60 -11.61 -8.97
C GLU A 43 -30.09 -10.30 -9.64
N GLY A 44 -29.32 -9.71 -10.53
CA GLY A 44 -29.65 -8.43 -11.17
C GLY A 44 -29.58 -7.21 -10.25
N LYS A 45 -29.09 -7.37 -9.01
CA LYS A 45 -28.92 -6.31 -8.03
C LYS A 45 -27.57 -5.58 -8.21
N ILE A 46 -27.47 -4.35 -7.69
CA ILE A 46 -26.25 -3.55 -7.79
C ILE A 46 -25.38 -3.73 -6.55
N GLY A 47 -24.22 -4.36 -6.75
CA GLY A 47 -23.11 -4.42 -5.78
C GLY A 47 -21.99 -3.47 -6.16
N ILE A 48 -21.68 -2.50 -5.30
CA ILE A 48 -20.59 -1.52 -5.49
C ILE A 48 -19.32 -2.02 -4.79
N ALA A 49 -18.25 -2.15 -5.55
CA ALA A 49 -16.91 -2.49 -5.03
C ALA A 49 -16.04 -1.25 -4.93
N THR A 50 -15.52 -0.98 -3.73
CA THR A 50 -14.56 0.11 -3.49
C THR A 50 -13.44 -0.33 -2.56
N ALA A 51 -12.32 0.35 -2.64
CA ALA A 51 -11.22 0.22 -1.70
C ALA A 51 -10.51 1.56 -1.50
N THR A 52 -9.72 1.68 -0.45
CA THR A 52 -8.92 2.88 -0.21
C THR A 52 -7.76 3.00 -1.20
N SER A 53 -7.09 1.90 -1.54
CA SER A 53 -5.95 1.90 -2.48
C SER A 53 -6.36 1.44 -3.89
N GLY A 54 -5.66 1.96 -4.92
CA GLY A 54 -5.86 1.55 -6.31
C GLY A 54 -5.60 0.06 -6.54
N VAL A 55 -4.58 -0.50 -5.91
CA VAL A 55 -4.23 -1.93 -6.00
C VAL A 55 -5.35 -2.81 -5.47
N ALA A 56 -5.92 -2.48 -4.30
CA ALA A 56 -7.03 -3.24 -3.74
C ALA A 56 -8.28 -3.18 -4.63
N THR A 57 -8.47 -2.09 -5.40
CA THR A 57 -9.59 -1.99 -6.35
C THR A 57 -9.43 -2.89 -7.56
N SER A 58 -8.21 -3.08 -8.06
CA SER A 58 -7.95 -3.85 -9.28
C SER A 58 -8.25 -5.34 -9.14
N ILE A 59 -8.28 -5.87 -7.91
CA ILE A 59 -8.61 -7.27 -7.63
C ILE A 59 -10.10 -7.52 -7.41
N MET A 60 -10.94 -6.48 -7.35
CA MET A 60 -12.39 -6.58 -7.20
C MET A 60 -13.13 -6.21 -8.50
N PRO A 61 -14.08 -7.05 -8.98
CA PRO A 61 -14.83 -6.77 -10.20
C PRO A 61 -15.54 -5.42 -10.19
N GLY A 62 -15.19 -4.53 -11.14
CA GLY A 62 -15.72 -3.17 -11.24
C GLY A 62 -15.29 -2.25 -10.09
N GLY A 63 -14.21 -2.58 -9.40
CA GLY A 63 -13.67 -1.82 -8.27
C GLY A 63 -13.18 -0.43 -8.67
N ARG A 64 -13.38 0.54 -7.78
CA ARG A 64 -12.83 1.90 -7.86
C ARG A 64 -12.38 2.37 -6.49
N THR A 65 -11.46 3.33 -6.44
CA THR A 65 -11.11 3.95 -5.17
C THR A 65 -12.32 4.66 -4.57
N ALA A 66 -12.50 4.56 -3.25
CA ALA A 66 -13.63 5.15 -2.55
C ALA A 66 -13.74 6.67 -2.80
N HIS A 67 -12.63 7.41 -2.73
CA HIS A 67 -12.58 8.84 -3.03
C HIS A 67 -13.10 9.15 -4.45
N SER A 68 -12.71 8.38 -5.46
CA SER A 68 -13.18 8.57 -6.83
C SER A 68 -14.65 8.17 -7.00
N ARG A 69 -15.07 7.05 -6.41
CA ARG A 69 -16.44 6.52 -6.53
C ARG A 69 -17.45 7.42 -5.84
N PHE A 70 -17.15 7.85 -4.62
CA PHE A 70 -18.05 8.60 -3.76
C PHE A 70 -17.78 10.09 -3.75
N LYS A 71 -16.80 10.57 -4.55
CA LYS A 71 -16.42 12.00 -4.59
C LYS A 71 -16.12 12.55 -3.20
N ILE A 72 -15.42 11.76 -2.39
CA ILE A 72 -14.99 12.19 -1.06
C ILE A 72 -13.90 13.26 -1.23
N PRO A 73 -13.98 14.41 -0.56
CA PRO A 73 -12.93 15.43 -0.59
C PRO A 73 -11.57 14.87 -0.13
N LEU A 74 -10.47 15.38 -0.67
CA LEU A 74 -9.13 14.97 -0.25
C LEU A 74 -8.80 15.40 1.18
N SER A 75 -9.30 16.57 1.59
CA SER A 75 -9.31 17.05 2.98
C SER A 75 -10.75 17.01 3.50
N CYS A 76 -10.97 16.24 4.55
CA CYS A 76 -12.25 16.15 5.24
C CYS A 76 -12.06 16.57 6.69
N ASP A 77 -12.84 17.55 7.11
CA ASP A 77 -13.02 17.93 8.50
C ASP A 77 -14.23 17.21 9.11
N ASP A 78 -14.43 17.30 10.40
CA ASP A 78 -15.61 16.76 11.06
C ASP A 78 -16.88 17.42 10.50
N GLY A 79 -17.89 16.61 10.18
CA GLY A 79 -19.13 17.08 9.54
C GLY A 79 -19.07 17.25 8.02
N ALA A 80 -17.94 16.96 7.37
CA ALA A 80 -17.82 17.03 5.91
C ALA A 80 -18.85 16.15 5.18
N SER A 81 -19.10 16.49 3.90
CA SER A 81 -19.95 15.73 2.98
C SER A 81 -19.23 15.50 1.66
N CYS A 82 -19.66 14.50 0.91
CA CYS A 82 -19.12 14.18 -0.40
C CYS A 82 -19.53 15.20 -1.46
N SER A 83 -18.67 15.44 -2.45
CA SER A 83 -18.86 16.43 -3.52
C SER A 83 -19.74 15.87 -4.66
N PHE A 84 -20.94 15.39 -4.37
CA PHE A 84 -21.93 15.02 -5.38
C PHE A 84 -23.32 15.58 -5.03
N THR A 85 -24.11 15.91 -6.05
CA THR A 85 -25.45 16.47 -5.89
C THR A 85 -26.52 15.37 -5.89
N LYS A 86 -27.71 15.67 -5.37
CA LYS A 86 -28.86 14.74 -5.35
C LYS A 86 -29.24 14.22 -6.74
N GLN A 87 -29.01 15.01 -7.80
CA GLN A 87 -29.34 14.65 -9.18
C GLN A 87 -28.19 13.93 -9.92
N SER A 88 -27.04 13.73 -9.27
CA SER A 88 -25.87 13.17 -9.94
C SER A 88 -26.04 11.68 -10.25
N ARG A 89 -25.25 11.20 -11.23
CA ARG A 89 -25.15 9.74 -11.53
C ARG A 89 -24.65 8.94 -10.34
N THR A 90 -23.80 9.54 -9.50
CA THR A 90 -23.30 8.91 -8.27
C THR A 90 -24.46 8.67 -7.30
N THR A 91 -25.31 9.66 -7.08
CA THR A 91 -26.51 9.54 -6.23
C THR A 91 -27.44 8.44 -6.75
N LYS A 92 -27.75 8.43 -8.06
CA LYS A 92 -28.58 7.38 -8.66
C LYS A 92 -27.98 5.98 -8.43
N LEU A 93 -26.66 5.84 -8.60
CA LEU A 93 -25.97 4.56 -8.34
C LEU A 93 -26.06 4.13 -6.88
N LEU A 94 -25.82 5.04 -5.93
CA LEU A 94 -25.92 4.76 -4.49
C LEU A 94 -27.35 4.40 -4.08
N TRP A 95 -28.33 5.11 -4.65
CA TRP A 95 -29.74 4.84 -4.38
C TRP A 95 -30.18 3.44 -4.82
N MET A 96 -29.69 2.97 -5.97
CA MET A 96 -29.98 1.64 -6.51
C MET A 96 -29.11 0.53 -5.90
N ALA A 97 -28.06 0.86 -5.17
CA ALA A 97 -27.15 -0.13 -4.61
C ALA A 97 -27.83 -0.97 -3.52
N SER A 98 -27.68 -2.29 -3.63
CA SER A 98 -28.11 -3.26 -2.60
C SER A 98 -26.97 -3.62 -1.65
N LEU A 99 -25.73 -3.50 -2.10
CA LEU A 99 -24.52 -3.79 -1.32
C LEU A 99 -23.40 -2.82 -1.69
N ILE A 100 -22.75 -2.24 -0.68
CA ILE A 100 -21.55 -1.41 -0.85
C ILE A 100 -20.42 -2.07 -0.08
N ILE A 101 -19.31 -2.37 -0.75
CA ILE A 101 -18.11 -2.91 -0.12
C ILE A 101 -17.00 -1.85 -0.18
N TRP A 102 -16.37 -1.58 0.96
CA TRP A 102 -15.20 -0.71 1.07
C TRP A 102 -14.07 -1.43 1.77
N ASP A 103 -13.17 -2.00 0.98
CA ASP A 103 -11.97 -2.67 1.49
C ASP A 103 -10.87 -1.67 1.87
N GLU A 104 -10.00 -2.07 2.78
CA GLU A 104 -8.92 -1.25 3.35
C GLU A 104 -9.42 0.09 3.94
N ALA A 105 -10.65 0.13 4.48
CA ALA A 105 -11.32 1.36 4.94
C ALA A 105 -10.55 2.10 6.05
N SER A 106 -9.80 1.40 6.89
CA SER A 106 -9.07 2.02 7.97
C SER A 106 -7.70 2.60 7.59
N MET A 107 -7.29 2.54 6.30
CA MET A 107 -6.22 3.40 5.78
C MET A 107 -6.71 4.85 5.58
N THR A 108 -8.01 5.04 5.54
CA THR A 108 -8.67 6.33 5.37
C THR A 108 -9.00 6.91 6.74
N LYS A 109 -8.90 8.22 6.88
CA LYS A 109 -9.35 8.91 8.10
C LYS A 109 -10.84 8.69 8.31
N ARG A 110 -11.30 8.56 9.58
CA ARG A 110 -12.72 8.37 9.92
C ARG A 110 -13.63 9.41 9.25
N GLN A 111 -13.16 10.66 9.15
CA GLN A 111 -13.90 11.76 8.53
C GLN A 111 -14.35 11.46 7.10
N ALA A 112 -13.56 10.73 6.33
CA ALA A 112 -13.94 10.35 4.96
C ALA A 112 -15.09 9.33 4.93
N VAL A 113 -15.14 8.42 5.90
CA VAL A 113 -16.25 7.46 6.07
C VAL A 113 -17.50 8.17 6.57
N GLU A 114 -17.35 9.07 7.52
CA GLU A 114 -18.42 9.90 8.07
C GLU A 114 -19.00 10.86 7.02
N ALA A 115 -18.16 11.43 6.14
CA ALA A 115 -18.61 12.25 5.01
C ALA A 115 -19.51 11.46 4.04
N LEU A 116 -19.19 10.18 3.80
CA LEU A 116 -20.06 9.31 3.00
C LEU A 116 -21.38 9.02 3.73
N ASP A 117 -21.32 8.72 5.03
CA ASP A 117 -22.54 8.49 5.84
C ASP A 117 -23.46 9.71 5.81
N ASN A 118 -22.94 10.92 6.09
CA ASN A 118 -23.69 12.16 6.05
C ASN A 118 -24.38 12.35 4.69
N SER A 119 -23.64 12.18 3.61
CA SER A 119 -24.17 12.31 2.26
C SER A 119 -25.23 11.26 1.93
N MET A 120 -25.04 10.03 2.36
CA MET A 120 -26.01 8.96 2.12
C MET A 120 -27.29 9.15 2.91
N ARG A 121 -27.22 9.60 4.16
CA ARG A 121 -28.41 9.95 4.95
C ARG A 121 -29.22 11.07 4.30
N ASP A 122 -28.53 12.07 3.71
CA ASP A 122 -29.23 13.17 3.02
C ASP A 122 -29.91 12.72 1.73
N ILE A 123 -29.22 11.93 0.87
CA ILE A 123 -29.79 11.50 -0.41
C ILE A 123 -30.89 10.44 -0.25
N MET A 124 -30.83 9.60 0.79
CA MET A 124 -31.86 8.61 1.09
C MET A 124 -33.04 9.19 1.84
N GLY A 125 -32.87 10.38 2.45
CA GLY A 125 -33.89 10.97 3.33
C GLY A 125 -34.10 10.24 4.68
N ILE A 126 -33.15 9.37 5.05
CA ILE A 126 -33.20 8.54 6.27
C ILE A 126 -32.04 8.96 7.18
N ARG A 127 -32.36 9.78 8.18
CA ARG A 127 -31.35 10.39 9.06
C ARG A 127 -30.97 9.54 10.28
N ASP A 128 -31.86 8.70 10.73
CA ASP A 128 -31.74 7.84 11.92
C ASP A 128 -30.95 6.56 11.67
N ARG A 129 -30.76 6.15 10.41
CA ARG A 129 -30.00 4.94 10.05
C ARG A 129 -28.66 5.26 9.39
N PRO A 130 -27.58 4.61 9.82
CA PRO A 130 -26.28 4.76 9.15
C PRO A 130 -26.38 4.47 7.65
N PHE A 131 -25.67 5.28 6.85
CA PHE A 131 -25.64 5.22 5.38
C PHE A 131 -27.06 5.23 4.74
N GLY A 132 -28.01 5.90 5.40
CA GLY A 132 -29.40 5.95 4.92
C GLY A 132 -30.05 4.57 4.79
N GLY A 133 -29.71 3.62 5.67
CA GLY A 133 -30.26 2.28 5.71
C GLY A 133 -29.71 1.33 4.63
N LYS A 134 -28.66 1.67 3.92
CA LYS A 134 -27.99 0.77 2.98
C LYS A 134 -27.11 -0.27 3.70
N ILE A 135 -26.84 -1.39 3.02
CA ILE A 135 -25.89 -2.38 3.51
C ILE A 135 -24.50 -1.99 3.07
N VAL A 136 -23.64 -1.72 4.06
CA VAL A 136 -22.25 -1.34 3.85
C VAL A 136 -21.34 -2.31 4.58
N VAL A 137 -20.36 -2.85 3.85
CA VAL A 137 -19.37 -3.78 4.36
C VAL A 137 -18.00 -3.11 4.31
N PHE A 138 -17.44 -2.84 5.46
CA PHE A 138 -16.06 -2.39 5.61
C PHE A 138 -15.14 -3.58 5.86
N GLY A 139 -13.97 -3.55 5.26
CA GLY A 139 -13.00 -4.61 5.46
C GLY A 139 -11.65 -4.08 5.86
N ARG A 140 -11.02 -4.74 6.84
CA ARG A 140 -9.65 -4.49 7.20
C ARG A 140 -9.03 -5.44 8.23
N ASP A 141 -7.72 -5.20 8.37
CA ASP A 141 -6.83 -5.71 9.42
C ASP A 141 -6.19 -4.52 10.16
N PHE A 142 -6.59 -4.27 11.40
CA PHE A 142 -6.05 -3.16 12.20
C PHE A 142 -4.59 -3.35 12.64
N ARG A 143 -3.99 -4.51 12.38
CA ARG A 143 -2.55 -4.75 12.57
C ARG A 143 -1.70 -4.08 11.51
N GLN A 144 -2.33 -3.67 10.39
CA GLN A 144 -1.65 -2.99 9.29
C GLN A 144 -1.55 -1.48 9.54
N VAL A 145 -0.89 -0.77 8.60
CA VAL A 145 -0.64 0.68 8.71
C VAL A 145 -1.94 1.47 8.84
N LEU A 146 -2.01 2.38 9.80
CA LEU A 146 -3.15 3.26 10.09
C LEU A 146 -3.19 4.48 9.15
N PRO A 147 -4.25 5.32 9.22
CA PRO A 147 -4.34 6.54 8.45
C PRO A 147 -3.11 7.44 8.67
N VAL A 148 -2.63 8.05 7.59
CA VAL A 148 -1.50 8.97 7.68
C VAL A 148 -1.98 10.33 8.19
N VAL A 149 -1.49 10.72 9.37
CA VAL A 149 -1.64 12.07 9.91
C VAL A 149 -0.26 12.72 9.90
N ARG A 150 -0.06 13.71 9.03
CA ARG A 150 1.26 14.38 8.89
C ARG A 150 1.67 15.04 10.21
N LYS A 151 2.90 14.72 10.67
CA LYS A 151 3.44 15.21 11.97
C LYS A 151 2.49 14.98 13.15
N GLY A 152 1.54 14.06 13.00
CA GLY A 152 0.55 13.75 14.04
C GLY A 152 1.15 12.93 15.17
N SER A 153 0.72 13.24 16.38
CA SER A 153 1.00 12.43 17.56
C SER A 153 0.27 11.08 17.49
N ARG A 154 0.69 10.11 18.31
CA ARG A 154 0.00 8.81 18.44
C ARG A 154 -1.51 8.98 18.71
N GLY A 155 -1.89 9.88 19.60
CA GLY A 155 -3.29 10.15 19.91
C GLY A 155 -4.09 10.63 18.69
N GLN A 156 -3.52 11.55 17.89
CA GLN A 156 -4.15 12.05 16.67
C GLN A 156 -4.28 10.96 15.59
N ILE A 157 -3.32 10.03 15.50
CA ILE A 157 -3.40 8.89 14.58
C ILE A 157 -4.51 7.94 15.02
N ILE A 158 -4.63 7.66 16.32
CA ILE A 158 -5.70 6.81 16.87
C ILE A 158 -7.07 7.46 16.66
N ASP A 159 -7.20 8.77 16.94
CA ASP A 159 -8.45 9.51 16.70
C ASP A 159 -8.88 9.51 15.23
N ALA A 160 -7.92 9.54 14.30
CA ALA A 160 -8.21 9.46 12.87
C ALA A 160 -8.70 8.08 12.40
N THR A 161 -8.62 7.04 13.23
CA THR A 161 -9.04 5.68 12.84
C THR A 161 -10.56 5.51 12.84
N LEU A 162 -11.05 4.56 12.05
CA LEU A 162 -12.47 4.22 12.01
C LEU A 162 -13.03 3.75 13.38
N ARG A 163 -12.16 3.23 14.26
CA ARG A 163 -12.56 2.85 15.63
C ARG A 163 -13.01 4.02 16.49
N SER A 164 -12.45 5.20 16.23
CA SER A 164 -12.83 6.45 16.92
C SER A 164 -14.08 7.10 16.32
N SER A 165 -14.62 6.58 15.23
CA SER A 165 -15.86 7.08 14.63
C SER A 165 -17.07 6.74 15.48
N HIS A 166 -18.05 7.68 15.55
CA HIS A 166 -19.36 7.43 16.15
C HIS A 166 -20.11 6.25 15.50
N LEU A 167 -19.78 5.92 14.25
CA LEU A 167 -20.37 4.81 13.52
C LEU A 167 -19.91 3.44 14.04
N TRP A 168 -18.73 3.38 14.68
CA TRP A 168 -18.09 2.12 15.06
C TRP A 168 -18.96 1.26 15.99
N LYS A 169 -19.61 1.87 16.97
CA LYS A 169 -20.43 1.15 17.95
C LYS A 169 -21.64 0.45 17.31
N GLY A 170 -22.13 0.95 16.18
CA GLY A 170 -23.25 0.38 15.42
C GLY A 170 -22.83 -0.64 14.36
N MET A 171 -21.52 -0.86 14.16
CA MET A 171 -21.00 -1.81 13.17
C MET A 171 -21.04 -3.25 13.72
N ARG A 172 -21.61 -4.16 12.98
CA ARG A 172 -21.57 -5.59 13.27
C ARG A 172 -20.23 -6.17 12.87
N GLN A 173 -19.45 -6.63 13.85
CA GLN A 173 -18.09 -7.12 13.63
C GLN A 173 -18.10 -8.60 13.29
N LEU A 174 -17.50 -8.96 12.15
CA LEU A 174 -17.33 -10.32 11.65
C LEU A 174 -15.85 -10.65 11.56
N ARG A 175 -15.39 -11.73 12.19
CA ARG A 175 -13.97 -12.09 12.26
C ARG A 175 -13.64 -13.25 11.34
N LEU A 176 -12.59 -13.08 10.52
CA LEU A 176 -11.95 -14.14 9.76
C LEU A 176 -10.64 -14.50 10.45
N ILE A 177 -10.49 -15.74 10.87
CA ILE A 177 -9.37 -16.18 11.70
C ILE A 177 -8.34 -17.03 10.95
N THR A 178 -8.76 -17.83 9.96
CA THR A 178 -7.89 -18.78 9.26
C THR A 178 -7.04 -18.08 8.22
N ASN A 179 -5.71 -18.15 8.36
CA ASN A 179 -4.78 -17.61 7.38
C ASN A 179 -4.65 -18.59 6.18
N MET A 180 -5.19 -18.20 5.03
CA MET A 180 -5.16 -18.98 3.80
C MET A 180 -3.90 -18.70 2.95
N ARG A 181 -3.17 -17.63 3.24
CA ARG A 181 -1.95 -17.25 2.50
C ARG A 181 -0.74 -18.06 2.96
N ALA A 182 -0.60 -18.23 4.26
CA ALA A 182 0.49 -18.97 4.89
C ALA A 182 0.01 -20.31 5.46
N HIS A 183 -1.01 -20.94 4.83
CA HIS A 183 -1.59 -22.20 5.31
C HIS A 183 -0.59 -23.37 5.31
N ASN A 184 0.42 -23.33 4.47
CA ASN A 184 1.50 -24.32 4.39
C ASN A 184 2.63 -24.05 5.41
N ASP A 185 2.57 -22.94 6.16
CA ASP A 185 3.57 -22.56 7.17
C ASP A 185 2.84 -21.98 8.39
N THR A 186 2.29 -22.86 9.20
CA THR A 186 1.50 -22.51 10.39
C THR A 186 2.31 -21.72 11.40
N TRP A 187 3.58 -22.09 11.59
CA TRP A 187 4.48 -21.35 12.48
C TRP A 187 4.64 -19.91 12.05
N PHE A 188 4.85 -19.67 10.74
CA PHE A 188 4.98 -18.33 10.20
C PHE A 188 3.68 -17.53 10.32
N ALA A 189 2.52 -18.17 10.09
CA ALA A 189 1.23 -17.53 10.26
C ALA A 189 1.01 -17.06 11.70
N ASP A 190 1.34 -17.88 12.70
CA ASP A 190 1.24 -17.55 14.13
C ASP A 190 2.26 -16.48 14.54
N TYR A 191 3.48 -16.55 14.01
CA TYR A 191 4.51 -15.54 14.23
C TYR A 191 4.03 -14.15 13.72
N LEU A 192 3.46 -14.10 12.50
CA LEU A 192 2.89 -12.88 11.98
C LEU A 192 1.79 -12.29 12.88
N LEU A 193 0.95 -13.14 13.45
CA LEU A 193 -0.10 -12.70 14.39
C LEU A 193 0.49 -12.12 15.67
N ARG A 194 1.52 -12.77 16.24
CA ARG A 194 2.19 -12.25 17.45
C ARG A 194 2.86 -10.91 17.19
N VAL A 195 3.56 -10.76 16.05
CA VAL A 195 4.14 -9.48 15.64
C VAL A 195 3.06 -8.40 15.45
N GLY A 196 1.98 -8.73 14.73
CA GLY A 196 0.88 -7.80 14.48
C GLY A 196 0.10 -7.38 15.72
N ASN A 197 -0.08 -8.28 16.68
CA ASN A 197 -0.74 -8.02 17.96
C ASN A 197 0.20 -7.34 19.00
N GLY A 198 1.51 -7.26 18.72
CA GLY A 198 2.51 -6.77 19.68
C GLY A 198 2.62 -7.68 20.90
N THR A 199 2.50 -9.00 20.70
CA THR A 199 2.62 -10.04 21.70
C THR A 199 3.84 -10.94 21.50
N GLU A 200 4.68 -10.65 20.50
CA GLU A 200 5.96 -11.31 20.32
C GLU A 200 6.93 -10.89 21.44
N ASP A 201 7.80 -11.80 21.83
CA ASP A 201 8.79 -11.56 22.88
C ASP A 201 9.73 -10.42 22.49
N VAL A 202 10.04 -9.57 23.47
CA VAL A 202 10.90 -8.39 23.28
C VAL A 202 12.17 -8.51 24.11
N ASP A 203 13.25 -7.93 23.62
CA ASP A 203 14.49 -7.74 24.36
C ASP A 203 14.35 -6.63 25.44
N ASP A 204 15.42 -6.42 26.23
CA ASP A 204 15.48 -5.38 27.28
C ASP A 204 15.27 -3.95 26.75
N GLN A 205 15.39 -3.74 25.42
CA GLN A 205 15.18 -2.46 24.75
C GLN A 205 13.77 -2.33 24.13
N GLY A 206 12.95 -3.38 24.26
CA GLY A 206 11.60 -3.42 23.70
C GLY A 206 11.55 -3.72 22.19
N ASN A 207 12.63 -4.30 21.63
CA ASN A 207 12.65 -4.77 20.26
C ASN A 207 12.29 -6.25 20.21
N ILE A 208 11.61 -6.68 19.16
CA ILE A 208 11.39 -8.09 18.88
C ILE A 208 12.64 -8.72 18.26
N LEU A 209 12.83 -10.01 18.49
CA LEU A 209 13.86 -10.79 17.83
C LEU A 209 13.28 -11.42 16.57
N LEU A 210 13.87 -11.09 15.42
CA LEU A 210 13.53 -11.74 14.16
C LEU A 210 14.22 -13.11 14.09
N PRO A 211 13.62 -14.12 13.46
CA PRO A 211 14.25 -15.43 13.25
C PRO A 211 15.57 -15.29 12.46
N GLU A 212 16.62 -15.93 12.96
CA GLU A 212 17.98 -15.81 12.38
C GLU A 212 18.04 -16.27 10.92
N ASP A 213 17.28 -17.29 10.56
CA ASP A 213 17.25 -17.87 9.21
C ASP A 213 16.60 -16.97 8.15
N ILE A 214 15.84 -15.96 8.54
CA ILE A 214 15.32 -14.95 7.62
C ILE A 214 16.18 -13.67 7.58
N CYS A 215 17.10 -13.50 8.51
CA CYS A 215 18.00 -12.35 8.57
C CYS A 215 19.27 -12.60 7.77
N LEU A 216 19.69 -11.61 7.00
CA LEU A 216 21.00 -11.61 6.37
C LEU A 216 22.02 -10.97 7.31
N SER A 217 23.23 -11.56 7.36
CA SER A 217 24.35 -11.00 8.12
C SER A 217 24.76 -9.65 7.49
N SER A 218 24.81 -8.60 8.30
CA SER A 218 25.24 -7.29 7.84
C SER A 218 26.66 -6.99 8.34
N SER A 219 27.56 -6.66 7.42
CA SER A 219 28.88 -6.10 7.68
C SER A 219 28.85 -4.56 7.77
N GLY A 220 27.75 -3.95 7.35
CA GLY A 220 27.56 -2.49 7.27
C GLY A 220 28.11 -1.89 5.98
N GLU A 221 28.36 -2.72 4.96
CA GLU A 221 28.93 -2.35 3.68
C GLU A 221 27.89 -2.40 2.53
N VAL A 222 28.24 -1.82 1.38
CA VAL A 222 27.40 -1.81 0.18
C VAL A 222 27.08 -3.23 -0.31
N GLU A 223 28.06 -4.14 -0.17
CA GLU A 223 27.96 -5.57 -0.52
C GLU A 223 26.79 -6.30 0.19
N ASP A 224 26.35 -5.82 1.34
CA ASP A 224 25.21 -6.42 2.03
C ASP A 224 23.89 -6.22 1.27
N LEU A 225 23.76 -5.07 0.61
CA LEU A 225 22.58 -4.81 -0.25
C LEU A 225 22.59 -5.68 -1.50
N GLU A 226 23.77 -5.89 -2.10
CA GLU A 226 23.96 -6.79 -3.24
C GLU A 226 23.54 -8.22 -2.87
N LYS A 227 23.96 -8.73 -1.71
CA LYS A 227 23.52 -10.04 -1.20
C LYS A 227 22.00 -10.15 -1.08
N LEU A 228 21.31 -9.09 -0.65
CA LEU A 228 19.85 -9.08 -0.59
C LEU A 228 19.24 -9.08 -2.00
N ILE A 229 19.79 -8.31 -2.93
CA ILE A 229 19.37 -8.25 -4.33
C ILE A 229 19.53 -9.64 -4.97
N ASP A 230 20.69 -10.26 -4.86
CA ASP A 230 20.99 -11.58 -5.41
C ASP A 230 20.07 -12.67 -4.85
N HIS A 231 19.76 -12.58 -3.55
CA HIS A 231 18.83 -13.53 -2.94
C HIS A 231 17.39 -13.38 -3.46
N VAL A 232 16.92 -12.15 -3.63
CA VAL A 232 15.55 -11.88 -4.09
C VAL A 232 15.42 -12.11 -5.60
N PHE A 233 16.42 -11.69 -6.36
CA PHE A 233 16.45 -11.73 -7.82
C PHE A 233 17.49 -12.74 -8.33
N LEU A 234 17.45 -13.96 -7.77
CA LEU A 234 18.36 -15.04 -8.13
C LEU A 234 18.29 -15.34 -9.65
N SER A 235 19.44 -15.40 -10.33
CA SER A 235 19.55 -15.59 -11.77
C SER A 235 18.73 -14.57 -12.57
N LEU A 236 18.90 -13.31 -12.23
CA LEU A 236 18.15 -12.21 -12.80
C LEU A 236 18.31 -12.12 -14.32
N ASP A 237 19.54 -12.21 -14.82
CA ASP A 237 19.87 -12.11 -16.25
C ASP A 237 19.16 -13.18 -17.10
N ASP A 238 19.04 -14.40 -16.59
CA ASP A 238 18.36 -15.49 -17.29
C ASP A 238 16.84 -15.34 -17.33
N ASN A 239 16.27 -14.60 -16.36
CA ASN A 239 14.83 -14.53 -16.13
C ASN A 239 14.21 -13.15 -16.43
N MET A 240 14.96 -12.19 -16.97
CA MET A 240 14.49 -10.82 -17.21
C MET A 240 13.27 -10.73 -18.14
N SER A 241 13.13 -11.66 -19.08
CA SER A 241 12.00 -11.71 -20.03
C SER A 241 10.73 -12.29 -19.43
N ASP A 242 10.83 -13.03 -18.33
CA ASP A 242 9.66 -13.63 -17.66
C ASP A 242 8.94 -12.62 -16.76
N SER A 243 7.74 -12.23 -17.19
CA SER A 243 6.86 -11.33 -16.41
C SER A 243 6.51 -11.89 -15.03
N ASN A 244 6.31 -13.20 -14.92
CA ASN A 244 5.95 -13.83 -13.65
C ASN A 244 7.13 -13.77 -12.68
N TYR A 245 8.35 -14.03 -13.18
CA TYR A 245 9.55 -13.88 -12.39
C TYR A 245 9.66 -12.45 -11.85
N MET A 246 9.55 -11.45 -12.73
CA MET A 246 9.72 -10.03 -12.38
C MET A 246 8.65 -9.51 -11.42
N THR A 247 7.45 -10.06 -11.46
CA THR A 247 6.32 -9.59 -10.64
C THR A 247 6.11 -10.38 -9.36
N SER A 248 6.69 -11.59 -9.28
CA SER A 248 6.64 -12.43 -8.08
C SER A 248 7.63 -12.02 -6.99
N ARG A 249 8.46 -10.99 -7.24
CA ARG A 249 9.55 -10.57 -6.35
C ARG A 249 9.48 -9.08 -6.06
N VAL A 250 9.96 -8.69 -4.87
CA VAL A 250 10.09 -7.28 -4.50
C VAL A 250 11.05 -7.12 -3.32
N ILE A 251 11.74 -5.99 -3.27
CA ILE A 251 12.40 -5.53 -2.07
C ILE A 251 11.56 -4.42 -1.45
N LEU A 252 11.29 -4.49 -0.16
CA LEU A 252 10.50 -3.53 0.61
C LEU A 252 11.42 -2.68 1.48
N SER A 253 11.16 -1.37 1.54
CA SER A 253 11.86 -0.48 2.46
C SER A 253 10.93 0.54 3.10
N THR A 254 11.41 1.25 4.12
CA THR A 254 10.60 2.16 4.93
C THR A 254 10.33 3.50 4.25
N THR A 255 11.28 4.04 3.49
CA THR A 255 11.24 5.39 2.90
C THR A 255 11.41 5.38 1.38
N ASN A 256 10.95 6.45 0.72
CA ASN A 256 11.14 6.61 -0.72
C ASN A 256 12.62 6.75 -1.10
N ASP A 257 13.44 7.44 -0.27
CA ASP A 257 14.87 7.63 -0.53
C ASP A 257 15.62 6.30 -0.59
N ASN A 258 15.29 5.37 0.30
CA ASN A 258 15.85 4.02 0.26
C ASN A 258 15.41 3.25 -0.98
N VAL A 259 14.13 3.37 -1.35
CA VAL A 259 13.58 2.76 -2.57
C VAL A 259 14.32 3.27 -3.81
N ASP A 260 14.59 4.58 -3.89
CA ASP A 260 15.28 5.17 -5.04
C ASP A 260 16.74 4.72 -5.11
N LYS A 261 17.45 4.68 -3.97
CA LYS A 261 18.83 4.18 -3.89
C LYS A 261 18.94 2.74 -4.40
N ILE A 262 18.07 1.85 -3.93
CA ILE A 262 18.12 0.44 -4.34
C ILE A 262 17.70 0.29 -5.81
N ASN A 263 16.71 1.04 -6.29
CA ASN A 263 16.36 1.00 -7.71
C ASN A 263 17.52 1.45 -8.61
N ILE A 264 18.35 2.39 -8.17
CA ILE A 264 19.57 2.79 -8.91
C ILE A 264 20.56 1.62 -8.95
N CYS A 265 20.83 0.96 -7.81
CA CYS A 265 21.69 -0.24 -7.79
C CYS A 265 21.13 -1.34 -8.72
N MET A 266 19.82 -1.54 -8.74
CA MET A 266 19.17 -2.51 -9.64
C MET A 266 19.40 -2.16 -11.12
N ILE A 267 19.40 -0.86 -11.48
CA ILE A 267 19.68 -0.42 -12.85
C ILE A 267 21.08 -0.85 -13.30
N GLU A 268 22.05 -0.75 -12.42
CA GLU A 268 23.44 -1.10 -12.70
C GLU A 268 23.66 -2.62 -12.84
N HIS A 269 22.86 -3.43 -12.12
CA HIS A 269 22.92 -4.89 -12.19
C HIS A 269 22.32 -5.50 -13.47
N PHE A 270 21.47 -4.73 -14.19
CA PHE A 270 20.81 -5.24 -15.37
C PHE A 270 21.62 -5.00 -16.65
N HIS A 271 21.76 -6.03 -17.49
CA HIS A 271 22.23 -5.90 -18.87
C HIS A 271 21.10 -5.43 -19.80
N GLY A 272 21.44 -4.82 -20.93
CA GLY A 272 20.51 -4.38 -21.97
C GLY A 272 20.49 -2.87 -22.20
N ASP A 273 19.91 -2.47 -23.34
CA ASP A 273 19.88 -1.08 -23.78
C ASP A 273 18.96 -0.23 -22.91
N GLU A 274 19.50 0.87 -22.39
CA GLU A 274 18.79 1.81 -21.53
C GLU A 274 18.15 2.91 -22.39
N VAL A 275 16.86 3.16 -22.18
CA VAL A 275 16.16 4.32 -22.72
C VAL A 275 15.94 5.33 -21.62
N ILE A 276 16.37 6.57 -21.86
CA ILE A 276 16.26 7.69 -20.90
C ILE A 276 15.21 8.68 -21.38
N TYR A 277 14.18 8.89 -20.57
CA TYR A 277 13.17 9.90 -20.81
C TYR A 277 13.35 11.09 -19.88
N HIS A 278 13.74 12.23 -20.45
CA HIS A 278 13.80 13.47 -19.72
C HIS A 278 12.41 14.10 -19.56
N ARG A 279 12.17 14.72 -18.43
CA ARG A 279 10.96 15.46 -18.13
C ARG A 279 11.03 16.88 -18.66
N PHE A 280 9.86 17.53 -18.67
CA PHE A 280 9.73 18.97 -18.83
C PHE A 280 9.04 19.54 -17.57
N ASP A 281 9.71 20.46 -16.89
CA ASP A 281 9.21 21.13 -15.70
C ASP A 281 8.85 22.58 -16.02
N SER A 282 7.77 23.08 -15.42
CA SER A 282 7.31 24.46 -15.58
C SER A 282 6.66 24.97 -14.30
N ALA A 283 6.66 26.29 -14.10
CA ALA A 283 5.84 27.00 -13.15
C ALA A 283 4.66 27.64 -13.91
N GLU A 284 3.40 27.28 -13.56
CA GLU A 284 2.22 27.77 -14.29
C GLU A 284 1.96 29.27 -14.07
N ASP A 285 2.41 29.81 -12.94
CA ASP A 285 2.26 31.21 -12.52
C ASP A 285 3.50 32.05 -12.82
N ASP A 286 4.41 31.56 -13.66
CA ASP A 286 5.60 32.27 -14.14
C ASP A 286 5.56 32.53 -15.66
N PRO A 287 4.74 33.49 -16.14
CA PRO A 287 4.63 33.75 -17.56
C PRO A 287 5.88 34.41 -18.17
N TYR A 288 6.79 34.92 -17.35
CA TYR A 288 8.01 35.59 -17.75
C TYR A 288 9.28 34.76 -17.63
N GLY A 289 9.16 33.51 -17.07
CA GLY A 289 10.30 32.60 -16.94
C GLY A 289 11.33 33.02 -15.89
N TYR A 290 10.90 33.63 -14.80
CA TYR A 290 11.77 34.04 -13.68
C TYR A 290 12.47 32.84 -13.00
N TYR A 291 11.85 31.66 -13.06
CA TYR A 291 12.47 30.45 -12.51
C TYR A 291 13.30 29.77 -13.61
N ALA A 292 14.61 29.77 -13.45
CA ALA A 292 15.52 29.10 -14.37
C ALA A 292 15.15 27.60 -14.48
N GLN A 293 15.23 27.06 -15.71
CA GLN A 293 14.92 25.66 -15.99
C GLN A 293 15.79 24.69 -15.16
N GLU A 294 17.06 25.06 -14.94
CA GLU A 294 17.98 24.28 -14.09
C GLU A 294 17.51 24.20 -12.64
N PHE A 295 17.02 25.32 -12.09
CA PHE A 295 16.43 25.35 -10.75
C PHE A 295 15.19 24.43 -10.68
N LEU A 296 14.25 24.54 -11.61
CA LEU A 296 13.07 23.67 -11.67
C LEU A 296 13.46 22.20 -11.79
N ASN A 297 14.48 21.91 -12.61
CA ASN A 297 15.03 20.57 -12.80
C ASN A 297 15.76 20.03 -11.55
N GLY A 298 16.24 20.88 -10.65
CA GLY A 298 16.81 20.48 -9.36
C GLY A 298 15.78 20.00 -8.34
N LEU A 299 14.51 20.35 -8.52
CA LEU A 299 13.46 20.03 -7.55
C LEU A 299 13.07 18.55 -7.61
N THR A 300 12.95 17.92 -6.44
CA THR A 300 12.56 16.51 -6.29
C THR A 300 11.29 16.36 -5.44
N PRO A 301 10.12 16.84 -5.91
CA PRO A 301 8.89 16.76 -5.15
C PRO A 301 8.47 15.31 -4.89
N ASN A 302 7.95 15.06 -3.68
CA ASN A 302 7.47 13.75 -3.30
C ASN A 302 6.32 13.26 -4.20
N GLY A 303 6.34 11.98 -4.57
CA GLY A 303 5.26 11.37 -5.35
C GLY A 303 5.26 11.71 -6.84
N LEU A 304 6.26 12.42 -7.34
CA LEU A 304 6.50 12.62 -8.76
C LEU A 304 7.59 11.65 -9.29
N PRO A 305 7.58 11.33 -10.59
CA PRO A 305 8.65 10.54 -11.22
C PRO A 305 9.98 11.30 -11.22
N PRO A 306 11.13 10.59 -11.33
CA PRO A 306 12.45 11.22 -11.35
C PRO A 306 12.67 12.13 -12.57
N HIS A 307 13.71 12.97 -12.53
CA HIS A 307 14.08 13.85 -13.65
C HIS A 307 14.41 13.07 -14.92
N ALA A 308 15.34 12.14 -14.83
CA ALA A 308 15.67 11.20 -15.87
C ALA A 308 15.04 9.85 -15.50
N LEU A 309 14.04 9.46 -16.26
CA LEU A 309 13.40 8.16 -16.10
C LEU A 309 14.16 7.15 -16.98
N LYS A 310 14.98 6.34 -16.33
CA LYS A 310 15.75 5.29 -16.97
C LYS A 310 14.97 4.00 -16.98
N LEU A 311 14.83 3.38 -18.14
CA LEU A 311 14.05 2.15 -18.32
C LEU A 311 14.76 1.22 -19.31
N LYS A 312 14.53 -0.08 -19.13
CA LYS A 312 14.89 -1.13 -20.10
C LYS A 312 13.67 -2.00 -20.39
N LEU A 313 13.70 -2.75 -21.48
CA LEU A 313 12.65 -3.72 -21.80
C LEU A 313 12.49 -4.75 -20.68
N ASN A 314 11.27 -5.20 -20.48
CA ASN A 314 10.86 -6.17 -19.47
C ASN A 314 10.98 -5.69 -18.00
N TRP A 315 11.31 -4.42 -17.77
CA TRP A 315 11.39 -3.90 -16.41
C TRP A 315 10.02 -3.70 -15.76
N PRO A 316 9.91 -4.05 -14.47
CA PRO A 316 8.69 -3.83 -13.71
C PRO A 316 8.60 -2.36 -13.31
N VAL A 317 7.44 -1.76 -13.56
CA VAL A 317 7.12 -0.40 -13.18
C VAL A 317 5.81 -0.34 -12.41
N ILE A 318 5.63 0.71 -11.64
CA ILE A 318 4.38 0.99 -10.91
C ILE A 318 3.81 2.33 -11.34
N LEU A 319 2.50 2.36 -11.57
CA LEU A 319 1.78 3.57 -11.93
C LEU A 319 1.61 4.49 -10.71
N LEU A 320 1.86 5.79 -10.88
CA LEU A 320 1.82 6.79 -9.81
C LEU A 320 0.52 7.60 -9.76
N ARG A 321 -0.34 7.48 -10.77
CA ARG A 321 -1.61 8.22 -10.88
C ARG A 321 -2.72 7.31 -11.43
N ASN A 322 -3.96 7.67 -11.15
CA ASN A 322 -5.11 7.06 -11.80
C ASN A 322 -5.26 7.66 -13.21
N ILE A 323 -5.02 6.86 -14.24
CA ILE A 323 -5.19 7.26 -15.67
C ILE A 323 -6.54 6.76 -16.16
N ASP A 324 -6.79 5.47 -16.06
CA ASP A 324 -8.02 4.82 -16.47
C ASP A 324 -8.39 3.69 -15.50
N PRO A 325 -9.04 4.01 -14.38
CA PRO A 325 -9.41 3.02 -13.38
C PRO A 325 -10.36 1.94 -13.90
N ALA A 326 -11.14 2.24 -14.93
CA ALA A 326 -12.07 1.28 -15.50
C ALA A 326 -11.35 0.13 -16.22
N ASN A 327 -10.18 0.42 -16.77
CA ASN A 327 -9.31 -0.51 -17.47
C ASN A 327 -8.08 -0.94 -16.65
N GLY A 328 -8.11 -0.76 -15.33
CA GLY A 328 -7.08 -1.22 -14.41
C GLY A 328 -5.87 -0.29 -14.26
N LEU A 329 -5.86 0.90 -14.89
CA LEU A 329 -4.77 1.87 -14.76
C LEU A 329 -4.97 2.79 -13.54
N CYS A 330 -4.78 2.22 -12.37
CA CYS A 330 -4.86 2.91 -11.08
C CYS A 330 -3.47 3.21 -10.50
N ASN A 331 -3.39 4.18 -9.61
CA ASN A 331 -2.20 4.36 -8.78
C ASN A 331 -1.87 3.07 -8.03
N GLY A 332 -0.62 2.59 -8.18
CA GLY A 332 -0.16 1.34 -7.60
C GLY A 332 -0.28 0.13 -8.54
N THR A 333 -0.90 0.24 -9.71
CA THR A 333 -0.91 -0.84 -10.70
C THR A 333 0.52 -1.17 -11.13
N ARG A 334 0.89 -2.44 -11.03
CA ARG A 334 2.18 -2.95 -11.51
C ARG A 334 2.07 -3.34 -12.98
N LEU A 335 3.08 -2.94 -13.75
CA LEU A 335 3.19 -3.20 -15.18
C LEU A 335 4.61 -3.67 -15.50
N VAL A 336 4.77 -4.30 -16.66
CA VAL A 336 6.07 -4.60 -17.26
C VAL A 336 6.19 -3.85 -18.57
N VAL A 337 7.31 -3.17 -18.78
CA VAL A 337 7.60 -2.41 -20.00
C VAL A 337 7.82 -3.38 -21.16
N ARG A 338 7.14 -3.13 -22.28
CA ARG A 338 7.19 -3.99 -23.49
C ARG A 338 7.64 -3.26 -24.74
N GLY A 339 7.72 -1.94 -24.70
CA GLY A 339 8.19 -1.14 -25.83
C GLY A 339 8.33 0.32 -25.49
N PHE A 340 9.13 1.00 -26.28
CA PHE A 340 9.46 2.41 -26.12
C PHE A 340 9.12 3.19 -27.39
N GLU A 341 8.36 4.28 -27.22
CA GLU A 341 8.09 5.26 -28.24
C GLU A 341 8.45 6.64 -27.70
N ARG A 342 8.53 7.65 -28.59
CA ARG A 342 8.93 9.01 -28.20
C ARG A 342 8.06 9.61 -27.11
N ASN A 343 6.74 9.42 -27.19
CA ASN A 343 5.76 10.01 -26.26
C ASN A 343 4.85 8.98 -25.59
N THR A 344 5.13 7.71 -25.77
CA THR A 344 4.30 6.62 -25.26
C THR A 344 5.20 5.47 -24.81
N ILE A 345 4.86 4.83 -23.71
CA ILE A 345 5.47 3.58 -23.27
C ILE A 345 4.44 2.48 -23.41
N ASP A 346 4.77 1.44 -24.17
CA ASP A 346 3.97 0.23 -24.23
C ASP A 346 4.29 -0.66 -23.03
N ALA A 347 3.27 -1.01 -22.27
CA ALA A 347 3.41 -1.78 -21.05
C ALA A 347 2.28 -2.82 -20.90
N GLU A 348 2.56 -3.88 -20.16
CA GLU A 348 1.62 -4.95 -19.84
C GLU A 348 1.21 -4.89 -18.38
N ILE A 349 -0.10 -4.91 -18.10
CA ILE A 349 -0.61 -5.02 -16.74
C ILE A 349 -0.37 -6.45 -16.23
N VAL A 350 0.24 -6.59 -15.03
CA VAL A 350 0.63 -7.91 -14.53
C VAL A 350 -0.17 -8.38 -13.30
N ILE A 351 -1.05 -7.54 -12.76
CA ILE A 351 -1.84 -7.85 -11.56
C ILE A 351 -3.31 -7.45 -11.77
N GLY A 352 -4.22 -8.24 -11.20
CA GLY A 352 -5.65 -7.93 -11.15
C GLY A 352 -6.43 -8.49 -12.34
N GLN A 353 -7.64 -7.94 -12.55
CA GLN A 353 -8.58 -8.43 -13.57
C GLN A 353 -8.13 -8.16 -15.00
N HIS A 354 -7.22 -7.21 -15.20
CA HIS A 354 -6.70 -6.81 -16.50
C HIS A 354 -5.29 -7.33 -16.75
N ALA A 355 -4.83 -8.31 -15.97
CA ALA A 355 -3.51 -8.94 -16.17
C ALA A 355 -3.39 -9.51 -17.58
N GLY A 356 -2.21 -9.34 -18.21
CA GLY A 356 -1.92 -9.70 -19.59
C GLY A 356 -2.32 -8.64 -20.63
N ARG A 357 -3.08 -7.61 -20.24
CA ARG A 357 -3.49 -6.57 -21.18
C ARG A 357 -2.36 -5.58 -21.46
N ARG A 358 -2.11 -5.32 -22.76
CA ARG A 358 -1.19 -4.28 -23.24
C ARG A 358 -1.86 -2.91 -23.18
N VAL A 359 -1.13 -1.92 -22.70
CA VAL A 359 -1.59 -0.53 -22.53
C VAL A 359 -0.51 0.45 -22.93
N PHE A 360 -0.93 1.59 -23.48
CA PHE A 360 -0.03 2.66 -23.86
C PHE A 360 -0.09 3.78 -22.82
N LEU A 361 1.04 4.04 -22.19
CA LEU A 361 1.15 5.06 -21.16
C LEU A 361 1.63 6.38 -21.77
N PRO A 362 0.82 7.45 -21.72
CA PRO A 362 1.24 8.75 -22.24
C PRO A 362 2.04 9.55 -21.19
N ARG A 363 2.77 10.56 -21.67
CA ARG A 363 3.28 11.61 -20.77
C ARG A 363 2.11 12.49 -20.34
N ILE A 364 1.99 12.71 -19.04
CA ILE A 364 0.94 13.57 -18.47
C ILE A 364 1.55 14.68 -17.61
N PRO A 365 0.87 15.82 -17.49
CA PRO A 365 1.25 16.82 -16.50
C PRO A 365 0.96 16.32 -15.09
N LEU A 366 1.94 16.43 -14.23
CA LEU A 366 1.90 15.99 -12.82
C LEU A 366 2.20 17.18 -11.94
N CYS A 367 1.33 17.46 -10.98
CA CYS A 367 1.55 18.46 -9.94
C CYS A 367 1.96 17.75 -8.63
N PRO A 368 2.81 18.37 -7.81
CA PRO A 368 3.06 17.94 -6.44
C PRO A 368 1.76 17.89 -5.64
N SER A 369 1.77 17.20 -4.51
CA SER A 369 0.65 17.31 -3.57
C SER A 369 0.56 18.75 -3.05
N GLU A 370 -0.64 19.25 -2.75
CA GLU A 370 -0.89 20.59 -2.18
C GLU A 370 -0.04 20.90 -0.93
N ASN A 371 0.59 19.90 -0.38
CA ASN A 371 1.41 19.97 0.81
C ASN A 371 2.92 20.14 0.55
N ASP A 372 3.36 20.02 -0.70
CA ASP A 372 4.72 20.42 -1.09
C ASP A 372 4.65 21.91 -1.40
N MET A 373 4.94 22.73 -0.37
CA MET A 373 4.82 24.19 -0.42
C MET A 373 5.93 24.78 -1.29
N PHE A 374 5.71 24.80 -2.60
CA PHE A 374 6.46 25.67 -3.49
C PHE A 374 5.77 27.05 -3.52
N PRO A 375 6.54 28.14 -3.64
CA PRO A 375 5.97 29.50 -3.77
C PRO A 375 5.32 29.73 -5.16
N PHE A 376 5.26 28.69 -5.98
CA PHE A 376 4.70 28.71 -7.35
C PHE A 376 4.02 27.37 -7.66
N LYS A 377 3.18 27.36 -8.68
CA LYS A 377 2.48 26.16 -9.16
C LYS A 377 3.38 25.31 -10.05
N PHE A 378 4.11 24.40 -9.40
CA PHE A 378 5.01 23.48 -10.08
C PHE A 378 4.26 22.43 -10.89
N LYS A 379 4.69 22.21 -12.14
CA LYS A 379 4.14 21.20 -13.05
C LYS A 379 5.24 20.43 -13.75
N ARG A 380 5.16 19.12 -13.71
CA ARG A 380 6.09 18.20 -14.37
C ARG A 380 5.40 17.39 -15.44
N LYS A 381 5.85 17.48 -16.69
CA LYS A 381 5.39 16.61 -17.78
C LYS A 381 6.32 15.42 -17.92
N GLN A 382 5.85 14.24 -17.48
CA GLN A 382 6.61 12.99 -17.51
C GLN A 382 5.65 11.78 -17.57
N PHE A 383 6.17 10.59 -17.85
CA PHE A 383 5.43 9.35 -17.68
C PHE A 383 5.12 9.14 -16.20
N PRO A 384 3.87 8.85 -15.84
CA PRO A 384 3.46 8.70 -14.44
C PRO A 384 3.83 7.33 -13.84
N ILE A 385 5.06 6.91 -14.02
CA ILE A 385 5.58 5.62 -13.56
C ILE A 385 6.89 5.76 -12.81
N ARG A 386 7.21 4.73 -12.04
CA ARG A 386 8.48 4.53 -11.34
C ARG A 386 8.86 3.06 -11.41
N LEU A 387 10.13 2.74 -11.34
CA LEU A 387 10.59 1.35 -11.19
C LEU A 387 9.98 0.69 -9.96
N SER A 388 9.69 -0.60 -10.04
CA SER A 388 9.04 -1.36 -8.98
C SER A 388 9.74 -2.66 -8.58
N PHE A 389 11.04 -2.75 -8.78
CA PHE A 389 11.87 -3.78 -8.12
C PHE A 389 11.83 -3.60 -6.62
N VAL A 390 11.79 -2.34 -6.20
CA VAL A 390 11.73 -1.92 -4.81
C VAL A 390 10.53 -1.01 -4.62
N MET A 391 9.83 -1.16 -3.51
CA MET A 391 8.74 -0.25 -3.15
C MET A 391 8.69 -0.01 -1.63
N THR A 392 8.00 1.05 -1.23
CA THR A 392 7.78 1.25 0.20
C THR A 392 6.82 0.20 0.75
N ILE A 393 7.02 -0.19 2.01
CA ILE A 393 6.16 -1.14 2.73
C ILE A 393 4.68 -0.75 2.61
N ASN A 394 4.37 0.54 2.71
CA ASN A 394 3.00 1.04 2.62
C ASN A 394 2.37 0.79 1.23
N LYS A 395 3.16 0.90 0.15
CA LYS A 395 2.67 0.61 -1.21
C LYS A 395 2.46 -0.87 -1.49
N ALA A 396 3.15 -1.75 -0.76
CA ALA A 396 2.98 -3.20 -0.85
C ALA A 396 1.71 -3.70 -0.11
N GLN A 397 1.03 -2.83 0.63
CA GLN A 397 -0.18 -3.19 1.35
C GLN A 397 -1.27 -3.69 0.39
N GLY A 398 -2.00 -4.74 0.79
CA GLY A 398 -3.01 -5.39 -0.05
C GLY A 398 -2.46 -6.38 -1.08
N GLN A 399 -1.14 -6.37 -1.37
CA GLN A 399 -0.52 -7.31 -2.30
C GLN A 399 -0.08 -8.61 -1.61
N THR A 400 -0.02 -9.68 -2.39
CA THR A 400 0.65 -10.94 -2.01
C THR A 400 1.81 -11.13 -2.96
N ILE A 401 3.01 -11.31 -2.42
CA ILE A 401 4.23 -11.38 -3.21
C ILE A 401 4.98 -12.65 -2.81
N PRO A 402 5.22 -13.57 -3.74
CA PRO A 402 5.85 -14.85 -3.44
C PRO A 402 7.22 -14.74 -2.77
N ILE A 403 8.10 -13.85 -3.25
CA ILE A 403 9.46 -13.67 -2.72
C ILE A 403 9.66 -12.23 -2.32
N VAL A 404 10.05 -12.02 -1.06
CA VAL A 404 10.17 -10.68 -0.46
C VAL A 404 11.53 -10.48 0.18
N GLY A 405 12.23 -9.43 -0.26
CA GLY A 405 13.33 -8.85 0.49
C GLY A 405 12.82 -7.70 1.36
N VAL A 406 13.37 -7.51 2.53
CA VAL A 406 13.08 -6.36 3.38
C VAL A 406 14.39 -5.68 3.75
N TYR A 407 14.57 -4.45 3.31
CA TYR A 407 15.75 -3.63 3.61
C TYR A 407 15.41 -2.56 4.64
N LEU A 408 15.98 -2.67 5.82
CA LEU A 408 15.72 -1.80 6.96
C LEU A 408 17.02 -1.11 7.43
N PRO A 409 17.47 -0.05 6.72
CA PRO A 409 18.60 0.76 7.17
C PRO A 409 18.24 1.60 8.39
N ASN A 410 16.98 1.89 8.60
CA ASN A 410 16.43 2.56 9.76
C ASN A 410 15.28 1.74 10.34
N PRO A 411 15.03 1.81 11.65
CA PRO A 411 13.86 1.17 12.25
C PRO A 411 12.54 1.59 11.61
N VAL A 412 11.54 0.71 11.66
CA VAL A 412 10.17 1.07 11.32
C VAL A 412 9.68 2.21 12.22
N PHE A 413 8.87 3.11 11.68
CA PHE A 413 8.45 4.35 12.35
C PHE A 413 6.93 4.49 12.49
N SER A 414 6.14 3.56 11.97
CA SER A 414 4.69 3.61 12.07
C SER A 414 4.09 2.29 12.55
N HIS A 415 2.87 2.39 13.12
CA HIS A 415 2.09 1.23 13.55
C HIS A 415 1.94 0.22 12.41
N GLY A 416 2.17 -1.05 12.71
CA GLY A 416 1.96 -2.17 11.82
C GLY A 416 2.89 -2.26 10.61
N GLN A 417 3.86 -1.36 10.47
CA GLN A 417 4.73 -1.32 9.29
C GLN A 417 5.56 -2.60 9.15
N LEU A 418 6.12 -3.11 10.26
CA LEU A 418 6.86 -4.37 10.25
C LEU A 418 5.93 -5.56 9.91
N TYR A 419 4.76 -5.62 10.52
CA TYR A 419 3.77 -6.65 10.22
C TYR A 419 3.35 -6.64 8.73
N VAL A 420 3.14 -5.46 8.14
CA VAL A 420 2.84 -5.34 6.70
C VAL A 420 3.98 -5.91 5.87
N ALA A 421 5.25 -5.56 6.15
CA ALA A 421 6.40 -6.06 5.41
C ALA A 421 6.47 -7.61 5.46
N LEU A 422 6.40 -8.19 6.65
CA LEU A 422 6.49 -9.64 6.85
C LEU A 422 5.30 -10.39 6.22
N SER A 423 4.08 -9.84 6.36
CA SER A 423 2.85 -10.48 5.87
C SER A 423 2.66 -10.44 4.36
N ARG A 424 3.58 -9.85 3.60
CA ARG A 424 3.56 -9.94 2.12
C ARG A 424 3.96 -11.31 1.63
N ALA A 425 4.95 -11.93 2.30
CA ALA A 425 5.41 -13.28 1.97
C ALA A 425 4.35 -14.35 2.30
N THR A 426 4.46 -15.46 1.61
CA THR A 426 3.55 -16.61 1.76
C THR A 426 4.08 -17.67 2.72
N ALA A 427 5.38 -17.68 3.02
CA ALA A 427 6.05 -18.58 3.94
C ALA A 427 7.36 -17.96 4.44
N LYS A 428 7.86 -18.45 5.57
CA LYS A 428 9.14 -18.04 6.17
C LYS A 428 10.32 -18.13 5.20
N ARG A 429 10.41 -19.20 4.43
CA ARG A 429 11.48 -19.42 3.44
C ARG A 429 11.50 -18.40 2.30
N ASN A 430 10.40 -17.69 2.09
CA ASN A 430 10.19 -16.76 0.97
C ASN A 430 10.48 -15.31 1.34
N ILE A 431 11.04 -15.06 2.52
CA ILE A 431 11.41 -13.72 2.98
C ILE A 431 12.85 -13.68 3.47
N LYS A 432 13.54 -12.59 3.13
CA LYS A 432 14.85 -12.25 3.70
C LYS A 432 14.87 -10.80 4.15
N ILE A 433 15.52 -10.56 5.26
CA ILE A 433 15.58 -9.25 5.89
C ILE A 433 17.03 -8.84 6.08
N LEU A 434 17.36 -7.67 5.58
CA LEU A 434 18.64 -7.02 5.84
C LEU A 434 18.40 -5.81 6.75
N ILE A 435 18.95 -5.90 7.97
CA ILE A 435 18.96 -4.80 8.93
C ILE A 435 20.36 -4.17 8.87
N GLN A 436 20.42 -2.91 8.51
CA GLN A 436 21.69 -2.17 8.52
C GLN A 436 21.83 -1.46 9.87
N LYS A 437 22.98 -1.64 10.52
CA LYS A 437 23.29 -0.95 11.78
C LYS A 437 23.86 0.43 11.52
N GLU A 438 23.46 1.41 12.30
CA GLU A 438 24.26 2.62 12.46
C GLU A 438 25.65 2.22 13.00
N LYS A 439 26.71 2.65 12.32
CA LYS A 439 28.07 2.53 12.87
C LYS A 439 28.07 3.22 14.24
N PRO A 440 28.51 2.56 15.30
CA PRO A 440 28.57 3.19 16.62
C PRO A 440 29.43 4.46 16.49
N LYS A 441 28.83 5.60 16.81
CA LYS A 441 29.60 6.84 16.94
C LYS A 441 30.67 6.57 18.01
N GLU A 442 31.95 6.72 17.66
CA GLU A 442 33.09 6.51 18.53
C GLU A 442 33.02 7.42 19.78
N LYS A 443 32.23 7.03 20.76
CA LYS A 443 32.27 7.54 22.14
C LYS A 443 31.78 6.42 23.07
N ALA A 444 32.59 5.41 23.30
CA ALA A 444 32.42 4.54 24.45
C ALA A 444 33.79 4.09 24.99
N LYS A 445 34.02 4.48 26.21
CA LYS A 445 35.14 4.12 27.07
C LYS A 445 35.40 2.62 27.09
N LYS A 446 36.68 2.23 27.03
CA LYS A 446 37.16 0.85 27.23
C LYS A 446 36.58 0.21 28.50
N GLN A 447 35.59 -0.67 28.35
CA GLN A 447 35.28 -1.71 29.33
C GLN A 447 35.82 -3.05 28.79
N ARG A 448 36.60 -3.75 29.62
CA ARG A 448 37.14 -5.08 29.32
C ARG A 448 35.99 -6.08 29.39
N ASP A 449 35.52 -6.52 28.22
CA ASP A 449 34.41 -7.50 28.11
C ASP A 449 34.88 -8.87 27.63
N ASN A 450 34.22 -9.91 28.17
CA ASN A 450 34.47 -11.32 27.95
C ASN A 450 34.07 -11.73 26.51
N PRO A 451 34.94 -12.38 25.71
CA PRO A 451 34.71 -12.65 24.30
C PRO A 451 33.48 -13.53 23.98
N LYS A 452 33.04 -14.38 24.91
CA LYS A 452 31.80 -15.20 24.75
C LYS A 452 30.51 -14.39 24.93
N LYS A 453 30.51 -13.35 25.76
CA LYS A 453 29.40 -12.39 25.90
C LYS A 453 29.29 -11.50 24.65
N ARG A 454 30.43 -11.12 24.06
CA ARG A 454 30.50 -10.29 22.84
C ARG A 454 29.86 -10.94 21.62
N LYS A 455 30.04 -12.26 21.39
CA LYS A 455 29.42 -12.99 20.28
C LYS A 455 27.88 -13.05 20.40
N ARG A 456 27.38 -13.33 21.61
CA ARG A 456 25.94 -13.40 21.87
C ARG A 456 25.26 -12.03 21.77
N THR A 457 25.88 -10.98 22.29
CA THR A 457 25.41 -9.59 22.21
C THR A 457 25.44 -9.07 20.77
N THR A 458 26.44 -9.47 19.97
CA THR A 458 26.53 -9.05 18.56
C THR A 458 25.46 -9.73 17.69
N LEU A 459 25.17 -11.00 17.92
CA LEU A 459 24.16 -11.78 17.17
C LEU A 459 22.75 -11.28 17.48
N SER A 460 22.42 -11.06 18.77
CA SER A 460 21.10 -10.51 19.18
C SER A 460 20.86 -9.10 18.65
N LEU A 461 21.91 -8.32 18.48
CA LEU A 461 21.80 -6.98 17.86
C LEU A 461 21.57 -7.01 16.34
N LEU A 462 21.93 -8.10 15.64
CA LEU A 462 21.75 -8.26 14.18
C LEU A 462 20.33 -8.66 13.79
N THR A 463 19.57 -9.20 14.73
CA THR A 463 18.22 -9.73 14.49
C THR A 463 17.15 -8.98 15.26
N SER A 464 17.50 -7.97 16.10
CA SER A 464 16.51 -7.22 16.85
C SER A 464 15.99 -6.00 16.09
N MET A 465 14.67 -5.80 16.12
CA MET A 465 13.99 -4.71 15.41
C MET A 465 12.85 -4.14 16.26
N LYS A 466 12.73 -2.82 16.23
CA LYS A 466 11.59 -2.14 16.82
C LYS A 466 10.28 -2.58 16.17
N ASN A 467 9.30 -2.96 16.97
CA ASN A 467 7.94 -3.22 16.49
C ASN A 467 6.98 -2.20 17.08
N ILE A 468 6.30 -1.43 16.22
CA ILE A 468 5.39 -0.37 16.66
C ILE A 468 3.96 -0.87 16.52
N VAL A 469 3.31 -1.10 17.66
CA VAL A 469 1.92 -1.56 17.74
C VAL A 469 1.14 -0.66 18.69
N TYR A 470 0.05 -0.09 18.20
CA TYR A 470 -0.89 0.68 19.02
C TYR A 470 -2.02 -0.25 19.47
N LYS A 471 -1.95 -0.68 20.72
CA LYS A 471 -2.92 -1.64 21.27
C LYS A 471 -4.35 -1.09 21.34
N GLU A 472 -4.49 0.21 21.36
CA GLU A 472 -5.78 0.92 21.41
C GLU A 472 -6.64 0.72 20.16
N VAL A 473 -6.01 0.33 19.05
CA VAL A 473 -6.72 0.11 17.76
C VAL A 473 -6.91 -1.36 17.42
N LEU A 474 -6.41 -2.29 18.23
CA LEU A 474 -6.55 -3.74 18.04
C LEU A 474 -7.82 -4.33 18.78
#